data_ac5f6b764d2592ec7e0f8f12fb36e73b
#
_entry.id   ac5f6b764d2592ec7e0f8f12fb36e73b
#
_cell.length_a   1.000
_cell.length_b   1.000
_cell.length_c   1.000
_cell.angle_alpha   90.00
_cell.angle_beta   90.00
_cell.angle_gamma   90.00
#
_symmetry.space_group_name_H-M   'P 1'
#
loop_
_entity.id
_entity.type
_entity.pdbx_description
1 polymer ?
#
loop_
_entity_poly.entity_id
_entity_poly.type
_entity_poly.pdbx_seq_one_letter_code
_entity_poly.pdbx_strand_id
1 'polypeptide(L)'
;MAYSVPDLAYPFDALEPHIDARTMEIHHDKHHAAYVTNLNAALEGTEWSDRPIEAVLANLEILPEDKRAAVRNNGGGHANHTLFWEIMGPDGGGEPSGELAAAIADTFGTFADLQAQVNDAGVKRFGSGWSWLVWDGTGLAVLSTPNQDSPVTEGKTPLLGIDVWEHAYYLNYQNRRPDYLAAWWNVVNWEAVGARFASARTS
;
A
#
# COMPACT_ATOMS: atom_id res chain seq x y z
N MET A 1 17.87 -12.10 7.99
CA MET A 1 18.43 -10.71 7.75
C MET A 1 17.44 -9.71 8.31
N ALA A 2 17.90 -8.60 8.89
CA ALA A 2 16.97 -7.56 9.33
C ALA A 2 16.30 -6.90 8.11
N TYR A 3 15.03 -6.51 8.26
CA TYR A 3 14.33 -5.70 7.25
C TYR A 3 15.01 -4.34 7.10
N SER A 4 14.91 -3.76 5.91
CA SER A 4 15.42 -2.41 5.60
C SER A 4 14.38 -1.64 4.80
N VAL A 5 14.42 -0.33 4.90
CA VAL A 5 13.63 0.54 4.01
C VAL A 5 14.20 0.39 2.60
N PRO A 6 13.38 0.05 1.59
CA PRO A 6 13.87 0.00 0.21
C PRO A 6 14.19 1.42 -0.28
N ASP A 7 15.22 1.56 -1.10
CA ASP A 7 15.51 2.84 -1.76
C ASP A 7 14.36 3.21 -2.70
N LEU A 8 14.03 4.51 -2.79
CA LEU A 8 13.10 5.01 -3.80
C LEU A 8 13.76 4.95 -5.19
N ALA A 9 12.99 4.52 -6.19
CA ALA A 9 13.43 4.51 -7.58
C ALA A 9 13.43 5.91 -8.23
N TYR A 10 12.98 6.94 -7.51
CA TYR A 10 12.83 8.33 -7.98
C TYR A 10 13.09 9.31 -6.84
N PRO A 11 13.49 10.57 -7.13
CA PRO A 11 13.73 11.59 -6.10
C PRO A 11 12.43 12.02 -5.42
N PHE A 12 12.54 12.62 -4.23
CA PHE A 12 11.37 12.99 -3.41
C PHE A 12 10.44 13.99 -4.09
N ASP A 13 10.94 14.86 -4.96
CA ASP A 13 10.15 15.85 -5.71
C ASP A 13 9.53 15.32 -7.02
N ALA A 14 9.79 14.06 -7.37
CA ALA A 14 9.37 13.49 -8.64
C ALA A 14 7.85 13.35 -8.81
N LEU A 15 7.10 13.34 -7.70
CA LEU A 15 5.65 13.19 -7.71
C LEU A 15 4.89 14.52 -7.61
N GLU A 16 5.62 15.64 -7.60
CA GLU A 16 5.00 16.97 -7.65
C GLU A 16 4.30 17.21 -9.00
N PRO A 17 3.20 17.95 -9.01
CA PRO A 17 2.56 18.67 -7.90
C PRO A 17 1.59 17.83 -7.06
N HIS A 18 1.46 16.53 -7.30
CA HIS A 18 0.44 15.66 -6.71
C HIS A 18 0.78 15.23 -5.28
N ILE A 19 2.05 14.96 -4.99
CA ILE A 19 2.58 14.70 -3.64
C ILE A 19 3.84 15.53 -3.50
N ASP A 20 3.91 16.37 -2.46
CA ASP A 20 5.04 17.28 -2.26
C ASP A 20 6.29 16.55 -1.74
N ALA A 21 7.47 17.08 -2.10
CA ALA A 21 8.77 16.51 -1.76
C ALA A 21 8.96 16.35 -0.25
N ARG A 22 8.43 17.27 0.57
CA ARG A 22 8.57 17.20 2.02
C ARG A 22 7.75 16.07 2.62
N THR A 23 6.53 15.85 2.11
CA THR A 23 5.72 14.68 2.46
C THR A 23 6.48 13.40 2.12
N MET A 24 7.02 13.27 0.91
CA MET A 24 7.77 12.08 0.48
C MET A 24 8.98 11.79 1.37
N GLU A 25 9.79 12.81 1.67
CA GLU A 25 10.96 12.67 2.55
C GLU A 25 10.57 12.18 3.96
N ILE A 26 9.58 12.81 4.59
CA ILE A 26 9.15 12.44 5.94
C ILE A 26 8.49 11.06 5.93
N HIS A 27 7.66 10.79 4.94
CA HIS A 27 6.91 9.56 4.83
C HIS A 27 7.83 8.35 4.64
N HIS A 28 8.84 8.46 3.78
CA HIS A 28 9.83 7.42 3.54
C HIS A 28 10.86 7.33 4.67
N ASP A 29 11.59 8.43 4.96
CA ASP A 29 12.77 8.40 5.83
C ASP A 29 12.44 8.42 7.33
N LYS A 30 11.20 8.73 7.72
CA LYS A 30 10.78 8.78 9.12
C LYS A 30 9.69 7.77 9.42
N HIS A 31 8.54 7.81 8.74
CA HIS A 31 7.43 6.90 9.04
C HIS A 31 7.78 5.46 8.65
N HIS A 32 8.18 5.19 7.41
CA HIS A 32 8.56 3.83 6.98
C HIS A 32 9.78 3.33 7.77
N ALA A 33 10.80 4.15 7.98
CA ALA A 33 11.97 3.78 8.78
C ALA A 33 11.61 3.41 10.23
N ALA A 34 10.64 4.09 10.85
CA ALA A 34 10.16 3.74 12.19
C ALA A 34 9.47 2.37 12.20
N TYR A 35 8.63 2.06 11.19
CA TYR A 35 8.03 0.74 11.07
C TYR A 35 9.08 -0.36 10.95
N VAL A 36 10.09 -0.17 10.12
CA VAL A 36 11.19 -1.14 9.95
C VAL A 36 11.96 -1.33 11.25
N THR A 37 12.32 -0.25 11.95
CA THR A 37 13.03 -0.31 13.22
C THR A 37 12.24 -1.11 14.27
N ASN A 38 10.96 -0.79 14.41
CA ASN A 38 10.10 -1.44 15.40
C ASN A 38 9.79 -2.91 15.03
N LEU A 39 9.64 -3.22 13.74
CA LEU A 39 9.46 -4.59 13.26
C LEU A 39 10.69 -5.45 13.57
N ASN A 40 11.89 -4.95 13.27
CA ASN A 40 13.13 -5.65 13.57
C ASN A 40 13.28 -5.94 15.07
N ALA A 41 12.97 -4.94 15.92
CA ALA A 41 12.99 -5.13 17.37
C ALA A 41 11.95 -6.17 17.84
N ALA A 42 10.75 -6.17 17.26
CA ALA A 42 9.70 -7.14 17.60
C ALA A 42 10.08 -8.58 17.22
N LEU A 43 10.78 -8.77 16.09
CA LEU A 43 11.17 -10.09 15.58
C LEU A 43 12.55 -10.56 16.01
N GLU A 44 13.31 -9.72 16.75
CA GLU A 44 14.66 -10.08 17.21
C GLU A 44 14.64 -11.41 17.99
N GLY A 45 15.59 -12.30 17.63
CA GLY A 45 15.73 -13.62 18.25
C GLY A 45 14.64 -14.62 17.91
N THR A 46 13.74 -14.32 16.98
CA THR A 46 12.73 -15.27 16.50
C THR A 46 13.13 -15.90 15.16
N GLU A 47 12.58 -17.06 14.83
CA GLU A 47 12.72 -17.70 13.53
C GLU A 47 12.08 -16.91 12.36
N TRP A 48 11.31 -15.86 12.67
CA TRP A 48 10.58 -15.01 11.74
C TRP A 48 11.41 -13.83 11.23
N SER A 49 12.53 -13.52 11.86
CA SER A 49 13.36 -12.35 11.53
C SER A 49 13.97 -12.36 10.11
N ASP A 50 14.04 -13.54 9.50
CA ASP A 50 14.61 -13.75 8.15
C ASP A 50 13.59 -14.19 7.10
N ARG A 51 12.27 -14.15 7.44
CA ARG A 51 11.20 -14.52 6.52
C ARG A 51 10.74 -13.33 5.69
N PRO A 52 10.24 -13.54 4.46
CA PRO A 52 9.54 -12.47 3.73
C PRO A 52 8.40 -11.90 4.57
N ILE A 53 8.22 -10.58 4.54
CA ILE A 53 7.24 -9.91 5.41
C ILE A 53 5.81 -10.38 5.15
N GLU A 54 5.46 -10.68 3.90
CA GLU A 54 4.17 -11.21 3.53
C GLU A 54 3.90 -12.58 4.18
N ALA A 55 4.94 -13.43 4.25
CA ALA A 55 4.83 -14.73 4.92
C ALA A 55 4.65 -14.57 6.44
N VAL A 56 5.26 -13.55 7.04
CA VAL A 56 5.07 -13.23 8.46
C VAL A 56 3.63 -12.73 8.71
N LEU A 57 3.14 -11.80 7.90
CA LEU A 57 1.80 -11.24 8.03
C LEU A 57 0.69 -12.27 7.79
N ALA A 58 0.88 -13.18 6.82
CA ALA A 58 -0.06 -14.27 6.55
C ALA A 58 -0.15 -15.28 7.70
N ASN A 59 0.80 -15.27 8.63
CA ASN A 59 0.92 -16.25 9.72
C ASN A 59 0.96 -15.60 11.11
N LEU A 60 0.32 -14.45 11.30
CA LEU A 60 0.33 -13.71 12.58
C LEU A 60 -0.11 -14.59 13.77
N GLU A 61 -1.07 -15.50 13.55
CA GLU A 61 -1.63 -16.34 14.61
C GLU A 61 -0.63 -17.34 15.21
N ILE A 62 0.41 -17.71 14.48
CA ILE A 62 1.45 -18.62 14.99
C ILE A 62 2.64 -17.90 15.63
N LEU A 63 2.68 -16.57 15.56
CA LEU A 63 3.64 -15.78 16.32
C LEU A 63 3.30 -15.82 17.82
N PRO A 64 4.29 -15.63 18.73
CA PRO A 64 4.04 -15.40 20.14
C PRO A 64 3.03 -14.26 20.36
N GLU A 65 2.06 -14.47 21.24
CA GLU A 65 0.93 -13.56 21.44
C GLU A 65 1.37 -12.13 21.77
N ASP A 66 2.39 -11.99 22.59
CA ASP A 66 2.99 -10.72 23.00
C ASP A 66 3.64 -9.93 21.85
N LYS A 67 3.97 -10.59 20.73
CA LYS A 67 4.58 -9.98 19.54
C LYS A 67 3.58 -9.65 18.43
N ARG A 68 2.43 -10.31 18.39
CA ARG A 68 1.44 -10.22 17.28
C ARG A 68 1.04 -8.78 16.98
N ALA A 69 0.68 -8.00 17.99
CA ALA A 69 0.24 -6.62 17.80
C ALA A 69 1.36 -5.73 17.22
N ALA A 70 2.58 -5.87 17.72
CA ALA A 70 3.73 -5.12 17.21
C ALA A 70 4.06 -5.50 15.76
N VAL A 71 4.03 -6.80 15.43
CA VAL A 71 4.30 -7.29 14.07
C VAL A 71 3.16 -6.92 13.12
N ARG A 72 1.89 -7.03 13.52
CA ARG A 72 0.74 -6.58 12.72
C ARG A 72 0.88 -5.11 12.33
N ASN A 73 1.17 -4.24 13.29
CA ASN A 73 1.26 -2.80 13.07
C ASN A 73 2.52 -2.42 12.26
N ASN A 74 3.69 -2.87 12.69
CA ASN A 74 4.95 -2.45 12.08
C ASN A 74 5.31 -3.28 10.85
N GLY A 75 4.98 -4.56 10.83
CA GLY A 75 5.12 -5.41 9.64
C GLY A 75 4.15 -5.02 8.54
N GLY A 76 2.88 -4.75 8.91
CA GLY A 76 1.90 -4.17 7.98
C GLY A 76 2.37 -2.83 7.45
N GLY A 77 2.87 -1.94 8.34
CA GLY A 77 3.44 -0.66 7.94
C GLY A 77 4.57 -0.82 6.94
N HIS A 78 5.52 -1.74 7.20
CA HIS A 78 6.62 -2.00 6.27
C HIS A 78 6.11 -2.54 4.92
N ALA A 79 5.28 -3.56 4.91
CA ALA A 79 4.76 -4.17 3.68
C ALA A 79 3.92 -3.18 2.85
N ASN A 80 3.02 -2.44 3.49
CA ASN A 80 2.15 -1.47 2.83
C ASN A 80 2.95 -0.33 2.19
N HIS A 81 3.97 0.20 2.88
CA HIS A 81 4.80 1.28 2.35
C HIS A 81 5.77 0.80 1.27
N THR A 82 6.32 -0.41 1.38
CA THR A 82 7.13 -1.00 0.29
C THR A 82 6.32 -1.06 -1.00
N LEU A 83 5.10 -1.59 -0.94
CA LEU A 83 4.18 -1.58 -2.08
C LEU A 83 3.90 -0.14 -2.57
N PHE A 84 3.63 0.80 -1.66
CA PHE A 84 3.25 2.16 -2.00
C PHE A 84 4.31 2.87 -2.85
N TRP A 85 5.59 2.68 -2.53
CA TRP A 85 6.68 3.25 -3.32
C TRP A 85 6.81 2.62 -4.71
N GLU A 86 6.56 1.32 -4.84
CA GLU A 86 6.65 0.58 -6.12
C GLU A 86 5.54 0.96 -7.11
N ILE A 87 4.32 1.20 -6.59
CA ILE A 87 3.14 1.48 -7.42
C ILE A 87 2.97 2.96 -7.78
N MET A 88 3.91 3.81 -7.41
CA MET A 88 3.97 5.21 -7.81
C MET A 88 5.21 5.49 -8.65
N GLY A 89 5.15 6.54 -9.46
CA GLY A 89 6.30 6.99 -10.24
C GLY A 89 6.06 8.31 -10.96
N PRO A 90 7.14 8.99 -11.41
CA PRO A 90 7.08 10.29 -12.07
C PRO A 90 6.37 10.25 -13.43
N ASP A 91 6.46 9.10 -14.11
CA ASP A 91 5.80 8.87 -15.41
C ASP A 91 4.46 8.14 -15.24
N GLY A 92 3.87 8.27 -14.04
CA GLY A 92 2.63 7.61 -13.66
C GLY A 92 1.37 8.26 -14.23
N GLY A 93 0.23 7.72 -13.83
CA GLY A 93 -1.08 8.19 -14.26
C GLY A 93 -1.61 7.49 -15.52
N GLY A 94 -2.62 8.10 -16.13
CA GLY A 94 -3.32 7.46 -17.24
C GLY A 94 -4.21 6.30 -16.78
N GLU A 95 -4.34 5.29 -17.63
CA GLU A 95 -5.22 4.14 -17.41
C GLU A 95 -4.44 2.82 -17.47
N PRO A 96 -4.88 1.78 -16.77
CA PRO A 96 -4.30 0.44 -16.89
C PRO A 96 -4.49 -0.12 -18.30
N SER A 97 -3.64 -1.08 -18.67
CA SER A 97 -3.70 -1.73 -19.97
C SER A 97 -3.69 -3.26 -19.86
N GLY A 98 -3.86 -3.96 -20.97
CA GLY A 98 -3.74 -5.41 -21.05
C GLY A 98 -4.75 -6.17 -20.18
N GLU A 99 -4.29 -7.25 -19.56
CA GLU A 99 -5.15 -8.14 -18.76
C GLU A 99 -5.75 -7.46 -17.53
N LEU A 100 -5.02 -6.53 -16.91
CA LEU A 100 -5.54 -5.77 -15.76
C LEU A 100 -6.71 -4.89 -16.20
N ALA A 101 -6.60 -4.18 -17.32
CA ALA A 101 -7.69 -3.36 -17.85
C ALA A 101 -8.94 -4.19 -18.16
N ALA A 102 -8.76 -5.37 -18.76
CA ALA A 102 -9.87 -6.29 -19.03
C ALA A 102 -10.55 -6.77 -17.72
N ALA A 103 -9.76 -7.18 -16.73
CA ALA A 103 -10.29 -7.60 -15.43
C ALA A 103 -11.02 -6.47 -14.69
N ILE A 104 -10.53 -5.24 -14.81
CA ILE A 104 -11.21 -4.06 -14.25
C ILE A 104 -12.56 -3.83 -14.95
N ALA A 105 -12.59 -3.90 -16.27
CA ALA A 105 -13.83 -3.74 -17.04
C ALA A 105 -14.86 -4.83 -16.71
N ASP A 106 -14.41 -6.08 -16.59
CA ASP A 106 -15.27 -7.21 -16.22
C ASP A 106 -15.83 -7.09 -14.78
N THR A 107 -15.04 -6.57 -13.84
CA THR A 107 -15.42 -6.51 -12.42
C THR A 107 -16.19 -5.24 -12.09
N PHE A 108 -15.76 -4.09 -12.58
CA PHE A 108 -16.25 -2.77 -12.17
C PHE A 108 -17.05 -2.04 -13.25
N GLY A 109 -16.99 -2.51 -14.50
CA GLY A 109 -17.60 -1.85 -15.67
C GLY A 109 -16.63 -0.91 -16.38
N THR A 110 -16.11 0.10 -15.70
CA THR A 110 -15.14 1.04 -16.25
C THR A 110 -13.99 1.32 -15.27
N PHE A 111 -12.90 1.86 -15.79
CA PHE A 111 -11.82 2.37 -14.92
C PHE A 111 -12.29 3.49 -13.99
N ALA A 112 -13.16 4.37 -14.49
CA ALA A 112 -13.75 5.44 -13.67
C ALA A 112 -14.60 4.89 -12.50
N ASP A 113 -15.29 3.77 -12.70
CA ASP A 113 -16.05 3.11 -11.63
C ASP A 113 -15.13 2.49 -10.58
N LEU A 114 -13.99 1.90 -10.99
CA LEU A 114 -12.95 1.46 -10.05
C LEU A 114 -12.42 2.64 -9.24
N GLN A 115 -12.04 3.75 -9.91
CA GLN A 115 -11.53 4.94 -9.23
C GLN A 115 -12.55 5.48 -8.21
N ALA A 116 -13.82 5.55 -8.60
CA ALA A 116 -14.88 5.99 -7.71
C ALA A 116 -15.01 5.09 -6.47
N GLN A 117 -14.94 3.77 -6.63
CA GLN A 117 -15.04 2.82 -5.51
C GLN A 117 -13.82 2.90 -4.57
N VAL A 118 -12.60 2.98 -5.12
CA VAL A 118 -11.38 3.11 -4.31
C VAL A 118 -11.36 4.44 -3.56
N ASN A 119 -11.74 5.54 -4.22
CA ASN A 119 -11.84 6.85 -3.58
C ASN A 119 -12.89 6.86 -2.48
N ASP A 120 -14.07 6.31 -2.73
CA ASP A 120 -15.15 6.20 -1.73
C ASP A 120 -14.71 5.38 -0.50
N ALA A 121 -14.03 4.26 -0.72
CA ALA A 121 -13.45 3.46 0.36
C ALA A 121 -12.42 4.26 1.19
N GLY A 122 -11.57 5.07 0.54
CA GLY A 122 -10.61 5.95 1.20
C GLY A 122 -11.25 7.10 1.98
N VAL A 123 -12.27 7.74 1.41
CA VAL A 123 -13.04 8.80 2.08
C VAL A 123 -13.79 8.26 3.30
N LYS A 124 -14.43 7.10 3.16
CA LYS A 124 -15.20 6.45 4.24
C LYS A 124 -14.32 5.81 5.32
N ARG A 125 -13.01 5.62 5.07
CA ARG A 125 -12.08 5.13 6.09
C ARG A 125 -11.95 6.17 7.20
N PHE A 126 -12.69 5.96 8.29
CA PHE A 126 -12.66 6.85 9.46
C PHE A 126 -11.29 6.74 10.15
N GLY A 127 -10.61 7.88 10.32
CA GLY A 127 -9.26 7.94 10.88
C GLY A 127 -8.18 7.49 9.89
N SER A 128 -7.16 6.82 10.43
CA SER A 128 -6.00 6.34 9.67
C SER A 128 -6.28 4.99 9.02
N GLY A 129 -5.68 4.76 7.88
CA GLY A 129 -5.77 3.49 7.18
C GLY A 129 -5.44 3.59 5.70
N TRP A 130 -5.93 2.62 4.94
CA TRP A 130 -5.63 2.45 3.53
C TRP A 130 -6.89 2.12 2.73
N SER A 131 -6.91 2.50 1.47
CA SER A 131 -7.86 2.06 0.45
C SER A 131 -7.15 1.20 -0.58
N TRP A 132 -7.72 0.05 -0.95
CA TRP A 132 -7.05 -0.99 -1.71
C TRP A 132 -7.84 -1.45 -2.93
N LEU A 133 -7.09 -1.77 -4.00
CA LEU A 133 -7.48 -2.76 -5.00
C LEU A 133 -6.70 -4.05 -4.70
N VAL A 134 -7.40 -5.16 -4.54
CA VAL A 134 -6.80 -6.46 -4.20
C VAL A 134 -7.22 -7.54 -5.20
N TRP A 135 -6.41 -8.60 -5.28
CA TRP A 135 -6.81 -9.91 -5.78
C TRP A 135 -7.18 -10.78 -4.57
N ASP A 136 -8.41 -11.32 -4.54
CA ASP A 136 -8.91 -12.11 -3.41
C ASP A 136 -8.75 -13.63 -3.58
N GLY A 137 -8.03 -14.05 -4.62
CA GLY A 137 -7.86 -15.44 -5.03
C GLY A 137 -8.81 -15.85 -6.15
N THR A 138 -9.87 -15.09 -6.41
CA THR A 138 -10.89 -15.39 -7.43
C THR A 138 -11.15 -14.22 -8.36
N GLY A 139 -10.99 -12.98 -7.89
CA GLY A 139 -11.27 -11.77 -8.64
C GLY A 139 -10.68 -10.51 -8.02
N LEU A 140 -10.93 -9.39 -8.69
CA LEU A 140 -10.60 -8.06 -8.17
C LEU A 140 -11.64 -7.62 -7.15
N ALA A 141 -11.19 -6.99 -6.06
CA ALA A 141 -12.07 -6.39 -5.06
C ALA A 141 -11.50 -5.08 -4.53
N VAL A 142 -12.39 -4.18 -4.12
CA VAL A 142 -12.02 -2.95 -3.40
C VAL A 142 -12.37 -3.10 -1.93
N LEU A 143 -11.43 -2.73 -1.07
CA LEU A 143 -11.64 -2.72 0.38
C LEU A 143 -10.84 -1.60 1.05
N SER A 144 -11.09 -1.37 2.33
CA SER A 144 -10.24 -0.49 3.15
C SER A 144 -9.87 -1.16 4.46
N THR A 145 -8.66 -0.89 4.95
CA THR A 145 -8.17 -1.41 6.22
C THR A 145 -7.83 -0.27 7.19
N PRO A 146 -8.03 -0.45 8.50
CA PRO A 146 -7.64 0.54 9.49
C PRO A 146 -6.13 0.50 9.76
N ASN A 147 -5.58 1.64 10.17
CA ASN A 147 -4.19 1.76 10.60
C ASN A 147 -3.21 1.18 9.57
N GLN A 148 -2.35 0.24 9.98
CA GLN A 148 -1.40 -0.45 9.10
C GLN A 148 -1.81 -1.91 8.80
N ASP A 149 -3.06 -2.27 9.05
CA ASP A 149 -3.56 -3.59 8.68
C ASP A 149 -3.39 -3.81 7.17
N SER A 150 -2.79 -4.92 6.81
CA SER A 150 -2.54 -5.28 5.40
C SER A 150 -3.54 -6.34 4.92
N PRO A 151 -4.05 -6.24 3.67
CA PRO A 151 -4.89 -7.30 3.08
C PRO A 151 -4.24 -8.69 3.10
N VAL A 152 -2.92 -8.77 3.17
CA VAL A 152 -2.15 -10.03 3.27
C VAL A 152 -2.57 -10.85 4.49
N THR A 153 -2.92 -10.20 5.61
CA THR A 153 -3.39 -10.89 6.83
C THR A 153 -4.72 -11.63 6.64
N GLU A 154 -5.47 -11.29 5.58
CA GLU A 154 -6.73 -11.93 5.20
C GLU A 154 -6.58 -12.86 3.98
N GLY A 155 -5.35 -13.20 3.58
CA GLY A 155 -5.06 -14.04 2.43
C GLY A 155 -5.31 -13.37 1.07
N LYS A 156 -5.38 -12.04 1.04
CA LYS A 156 -5.57 -11.26 -0.19
C LYS A 156 -4.26 -10.66 -0.66
N THR A 157 -4.08 -10.55 -1.97
CA THR A 157 -2.89 -9.92 -2.57
C THR A 157 -3.17 -8.45 -2.90
N PRO A 158 -2.53 -7.48 -2.23
CA PRO A 158 -2.69 -6.07 -2.56
C PRO A 158 -2.01 -5.78 -3.91
N LEU A 159 -2.77 -5.17 -4.83
CA LEU A 159 -2.30 -4.76 -6.15
C LEU A 159 -1.99 -3.27 -6.18
N LEU A 160 -2.86 -2.48 -5.57
CA LEU A 160 -2.75 -1.03 -5.43
C LEU A 160 -3.28 -0.64 -4.06
N GLY A 161 -2.60 0.31 -3.40
CA GLY A 161 -3.00 0.83 -2.11
C GLY A 161 -2.77 2.33 -2.00
N ILE A 162 -3.76 3.06 -1.48
CA ILE A 162 -3.64 4.50 -1.21
C ILE A 162 -3.62 4.69 0.29
N ASP A 163 -2.53 5.27 0.79
CA ASP A 163 -2.41 5.65 2.19
C ASP A 163 -3.30 6.85 2.50
N VAL A 164 -4.24 6.68 3.44
CA VAL A 164 -5.13 7.75 3.90
C VAL A 164 -4.85 8.18 5.34
N TRP A 165 -3.69 7.81 5.88
CA TRP A 165 -3.14 8.47 7.05
C TRP A 165 -2.89 9.96 6.74
N GLU A 166 -3.15 10.85 7.67
CA GLU A 166 -2.94 12.29 7.42
C GLU A 166 -1.50 12.63 7.08
N HIS A 167 -0.51 11.88 7.60
CA HIS A 167 0.89 12.09 7.25
C HIS A 167 1.20 11.93 5.74
N ALA A 168 0.36 11.20 5.00
CA ALA A 168 0.55 10.98 3.57
C ALA A 168 0.14 12.19 2.71
N TYR A 169 -0.66 13.15 3.24
CA TYR A 169 -1.22 14.21 2.42
C TYR A 169 -1.42 15.56 3.10
N TYR A 170 -1.25 15.65 4.43
CA TYR A 170 -1.66 16.84 5.19
C TYR A 170 -0.92 18.12 4.80
N LEU A 171 0.36 18.06 4.47
CA LEU A 171 1.15 19.25 4.13
C LEU A 171 0.61 19.94 2.88
N ASN A 172 0.15 19.17 1.88
CA ASN A 172 -0.36 19.72 0.62
C ASN A 172 -1.90 19.87 0.60
N TYR A 173 -2.63 18.98 1.25
CA TYR A 173 -4.09 18.92 1.16
C TYR A 173 -4.82 19.24 2.47
N GLN A 174 -4.16 19.25 3.62
CA GLN A 174 -4.75 19.42 4.95
C GLN A 174 -5.92 18.43 5.15
N ASN A 175 -7.11 18.93 5.47
CA ASN A 175 -8.32 18.12 5.67
C ASN A 175 -9.01 17.66 4.38
N ARG A 176 -8.47 18.02 3.19
CA ARG A 176 -9.09 17.72 1.89
C ARG A 176 -8.66 16.35 1.37
N ARG A 177 -8.91 15.28 2.13
CA ARG A 177 -8.62 13.91 1.72
C ARG A 177 -9.20 13.55 0.34
N PRO A 178 -10.43 13.97 -0.04
CA PRO A 178 -10.95 13.70 -1.38
C PRO A 178 -10.09 14.27 -2.51
N ASP A 179 -9.49 15.47 -2.31
CA ASP A 179 -8.65 16.10 -3.31
C ASP A 179 -7.32 15.33 -3.47
N TYR A 180 -6.75 14.87 -2.36
CA TYR A 180 -5.57 13.99 -2.38
C TYR A 180 -5.86 12.69 -3.12
N LEU A 181 -6.95 12.01 -2.79
CA LEU A 181 -7.36 10.77 -3.46
C LEU A 181 -7.53 10.96 -4.97
N ALA A 182 -8.13 12.08 -5.39
CA ALA A 182 -8.28 12.39 -6.81
C ALA A 182 -6.92 12.68 -7.49
N ALA A 183 -6.01 13.38 -6.81
CA ALA A 183 -4.71 13.73 -7.34
C ALA A 183 -3.76 12.51 -7.42
N TRP A 184 -3.89 11.56 -6.48
CA TRP A 184 -3.00 10.40 -6.39
C TRP A 184 -2.99 9.53 -7.66
N TRP A 185 -4.09 9.44 -8.38
CA TRP A 185 -4.18 8.67 -9.63
C TRP A 185 -3.21 9.14 -10.73
N ASN A 186 -2.72 10.37 -10.65
CA ASN A 186 -1.74 10.90 -11.61
C ASN A 186 -0.32 10.36 -11.42
N VAL A 187 -0.04 9.66 -10.33
CA VAL A 187 1.29 9.11 -10.03
C VAL A 187 1.33 7.59 -10.04
N VAL A 188 0.23 6.92 -10.42
CA VAL A 188 0.15 5.45 -10.41
C VAL A 188 1.06 4.84 -11.49
N ASN A 189 1.94 3.95 -11.08
CA ASN A 189 2.75 3.12 -11.96
C ASN A 189 1.94 1.87 -12.38
N TRP A 190 1.20 1.98 -13.47
CA TRP A 190 0.34 0.90 -13.96
C TRP A 190 1.12 -0.33 -14.43
N GLU A 191 2.39 -0.19 -14.83
CA GLU A 191 3.25 -1.34 -15.16
C GLU A 191 3.48 -2.20 -13.92
N ALA A 192 3.85 -1.58 -12.80
CA ALA A 192 4.03 -2.28 -11.52
C ALA A 192 2.73 -2.93 -11.04
N VAL A 193 1.61 -2.22 -11.08
CA VAL A 193 0.29 -2.77 -10.69
C VAL A 193 -0.10 -3.94 -11.59
N GLY A 194 0.12 -3.85 -12.90
CA GLY A 194 -0.15 -4.92 -13.86
C GLY A 194 0.71 -6.15 -13.64
N ALA A 195 2.01 -5.98 -13.34
CA ALA A 195 2.91 -7.07 -13.01
C ALA A 195 2.49 -7.80 -11.72
N ARG A 196 2.08 -7.07 -10.69
CA ARG A 196 1.53 -7.64 -9.45
C ARG A 196 0.25 -8.43 -9.69
N PHE A 197 -0.65 -7.92 -10.53
CA PHE A 197 -1.87 -8.62 -10.93
C PHE A 197 -1.55 -9.94 -11.65
N ALA A 198 -0.63 -9.92 -12.62
CA ALA A 198 -0.22 -11.11 -13.35
C ALA A 198 0.37 -12.18 -12.41
N SER A 199 1.22 -11.77 -11.45
CA SER A 199 1.80 -12.66 -10.43
C SER A 199 0.73 -13.24 -9.49
N ALA A 200 -0.21 -12.42 -9.02
CA ALA A 200 -1.26 -12.85 -8.09
C ALA A 200 -2.20 -13.91 -8.67
N ARG A 201 -2.42 -13.91 -9.99
CA ARG A 201 -3.27 -14.89 -10.68
C ARG A 201 -2.61 -16.26 -10.86
N THR A 202 -1.30 -16.35 -10.71
CA THR A 202 -0.53 -17.60 -10.90
C THR A 202 -0.06 -18.22 -9.59
N SER A 203 -0.28 -17.55 -8.48
CA SER A 203 0.06 -18.01 -7.11
C SER A 203 -1.10 -18.75 -6.49
#